data_0412075398746176e1f78e75245fcbc7
#
_entry.id   0412075398746176e1f78e75245fcbc7
#
_cell.length_a   1.000
_cell.length_b   1.000
_cell.length_c   1.000
_cell.angle_alpha   90.00
_cell.angle_beta   90.00
_cell.angle_gamma   90.00
#
_symmetry.space_group_name_H-M   'P 1'
#
loop_
_entity.id
_entity.type
_entity.pdbx_description
1 polymer ?
#
loop_
_entity_poly.entity_id
_entity_poly.type
_entity_poly.pdbx_seq_one_letter_code
_entity_poly.pdbx_strand_id
1 'polypeptide(L)'
;MKLAKNLGVATVAVAISFTAVGAKSAQAALVNYGFIVNTTSGGNPGQYFGSFQYDDSTLSNTGLETLGVENGLAVAFNYLGNNYTEVDDTDFNNFPLVSFNNGEVLGLSYFVADQFVIGGDLNTPDVGGNNFFVIGQSVNTTQIGTVSYAKVPEPLAVGGTAIAGVMGLWMQRKN
;
A
#
# COMPACT_ATOMS: atom_id res chain seq x y z
N MET A 1 60.96 -44.05 -42.43
CA MET A 1 59.52 -43.90 -42.24
C MET A 1 59.26 -43.65 -40.78
N LYS A 2 58.92 -42.41 -40.41
CA LYS A 2 58.47 -42.08 -39.03
C LYS A 2 57.22 -41.21 -39.16
N LEU A 3 56.10 -41.78 -38.76
CA LEU A 3 54.81 -41.08 -38.65
C LEU A 3 54.83 -40.18 -37.40
N ALA A 4 54.74 -38.90 -37.60
CA ALA A 4 54.45 -37.95 -36.52
C ALA A 4 52.92 -37.94 -36.26
N LYS A 5 52.52 -38.32 -35.08
CA LYS A 5 51.14 -38.17 -34.61
C LYS A 5 50.98 -36.75 -34.05
N ASN A 6 50.22 -35.92 -34.73
CA ASN A 6 49.81 -34.63 -34.19
C ASN A 6 48.65 -34.83 -33.19
N LEU A 7 48.94 -34.59 -31.93
CA LEU A 7 47.94 -34.59 -30.85
C LEU A 7 47.37 -33.18 -30.78
N GLY A 8 46.17 -32.99 -31.32
CA GLY A 8 45.44 -31.72 -31.18
C GLY A 8 44.86 -31.62 -29.77
N VAL A 9 45.32 -30.65 -29.02
CA VAL A 9 44.73 -30.28 -27.74
C VAL A 9 43.55 -29.36 -28.02
N ALA A 10 42.32 -29.88 -27.83
CA ALA A 10 41.12 -29.08 -27.88
C ALA A 10 40.96 -28.28 -26.55
N THR A 11 41.22 -27.01 -26.58
CA THR A 11 40.98 -26.13 -25.44
C THR A 11 39.49 -25.77 -25.38
N VAL A 12 38.76 -26.39 -24.47
CA VAL A 12 37.37 -26.02 -24.19
C VAL A 12 37.38 -24.72 -23.34
N ALA A 13 37.11 -23.62 -23.98
CA ALA A 13 36.87 -22.36 -23.28
C ALA A 13 35.45 -22.38 -22.67
N VAL A 14 35.36 -22.61 -21.37
CA VAL A 14 34.10 -22.45 -20.63
C VAL A 14 33.87 -20.95 -20.43
N ALA A 15 33.03 -20.36 -21.26
CA ALA A 15 32.52 -19.01 -21.04
C ALA A 15 31.54 -19.02 -19.87
N ILE A 16 32.00 -18.60 -18.69
CA ILE A 16 31.13 -18.34 -17.55
C ILE A 16 30.42 -17.02 -17.84
N SER A 17 29.18 -17.12 -18.34
CA SER A 17 28.31 -15.95 -18.48
C SER A 17 27.86 -15.53 -17.07
N PHE A 18 28.50 -14.51 -16.51
CA PHE A 18 27.94 -13.79 -15.39
C PHE A 18 26.69 -13.06 -15.89
N THR A 19 25.52 -13.67 -15.70
CA THR A 19 24.28 -12.92 -15.75
C THR A 19 24.33 -11.95 -14.58
N ALA A 20 24.64 -10.69 -14.85
CA ALA A 20 24.41 -9.61 -13.91
C ALA A 20 22.90 -9.65 -13.63
N VAL A 21 22.51 -10.28 -12.53
CA VAL A 21 21.20 -10.08 -11.95
C VAL A 21 21.19 -8.61 -11.57
N GLY A 22 20.67 -7.78 -12.48
CA GLY A 22 20.47 -6.36 -12.19
C GLY A 22 19.64 -6.32 -10.92
N ALA A 23 20.26 -5.87 -9.82
CA ALA A 23 19.51 -5.48 -8.65
C ALA A 23 18.53 -4.43 -9.14
N LYS A 24 17.25 -4.82 -9.32
CA LYS A 24 16.19 -3.84 -9.46
C LYS A 24 16.31 -2.98 -8.21
N SER A 25 16.62 -1.70 -8.39
CA SER A 25 16.43 -0.72 -7.32
C SER A 25 15.04 -0.99 -6.78
N ALA A 26 14.93 -1.18 -5.47
CA ALA A 26 13.64 -1.29 -4.82
C ALA A 26 12.87 -0.02 -5.22
N GLN A 27 11.96 -0.17 -6.16
CA GLN A 27 11.08 0.90 -6.54
C GLN A 27 10.08 0.98 -5.40
N ALA A 28 9.98 2.15 -4.79
CA ALA A 28 8.98 2.42 -3.78
C ALA A 28 7.65 1.82 -4.24
N ALA A 29 7.11 0.90 -3.45
CA ALA A 29 5.85 0.28 -3.78
C ALA A 29 4.74 1.14 -3.18
N LEU A 30 3.86 1.67 -4.03
CA LEU A 30 2.64 2.29 -3.57
C LEU A 30 1.74 1.20 -2.99
N VAL A 31 1.51 1.27 -1.71
CA VAL A 31 0.63 0.33 -1.00
C VAL A 31 -0.76 0.95 -0.90
N ASN A 32 -1.78 0.16 -1.26
CA ASN A 32 -3.16 0.59 -1.26
C ASN A 32 -3.96 -0.13 -0.18
N TYR A 33 -4.76 0.64 0.56
CA TYR A 33 -5.73 0.15 1.53
C TYR A 33 -7.13 0.67 1.21
N GLY A 34 -8.12 -0.21 1.36
CA GLY A 34 -9.52 0.20 1.49
C GLY A 34 -9.88 0.34 2.96
N PHE A 35 -10.83 1.23 3.27
CA PHE A 35 -11.43 1.30 4.58
C PHE A 35 -12.94 1.45 4.52
N ILE A 36 -13.60 0.94 5.55
CA ILE A 36 -15.05 1.00 5.69
C ILE A 36 -15.36 1.65 7.04
N VAL A 37 -16.08 2.75 6.97
CA VAL A 37 -16.71 3.38 8.14
C VAL A 37 -18.08 2.77 8.32
N ASN A 38 -18.34 2.16 9.48
CA ASN A 38 -19.62 1.59 9.83
C ASN A 38 -20.26 2.42 10.94
N THR A 39 -21.22 3.27 10.60
CA THR A 39 -21.96 4.10 11.56
C THR A 39 -23.18 3.34 12.07
N THR A 40 -23.30 3.23 13.39
CA THR A 40 -24.38 2.51 14.07
C THR A 40 -25.35 3.44 14.80
N SER A 41 -25.00 4.71 14.92
CA SER A 41 -25.81 5.74 15.60
C SER A 41 -25.70 7.09 14.88
N GLY A 42 -26.40 8.11 15.38
CA GLY A 42 -26.45 9.43 14.76
C GLY A 42 -27.52 9.54 13.68
N GLY A 43 -27.49 10.64 12.92
CA GLY A 43 -28.51 10.97 11.93
C GLY A 43 -28.46 10.13 10.63
N ASN A 44 -27.31 9.51 10.34
CA ASN A 44 -27.08 8.81 9.08
C ASN A 44 -26.35 7.49 9.34
N PRO A 45 -27.00 6.48 9.93
CA PRO A 45 -26.41 5.16 10.09
C PRO A 45 -26.22 4.48 8.71
N GLY A 46 -25.08 3.79 8.54
CA GLY A 46 -24.78 3.12 7.28
C GLY A 46 -23.32 2.76 7.14
N GLN A 47 -22.94 2.35 5.93
CA GLN A 47 -21.54 2.08 5.58
C GLN A 47 -21.07 3.10 4.56
N TYR A 48 -19.88 3.64 4.80
CA TYR A 48 -19.21 4.57 3.92
C TYR A 48 -17.82 4.04 3.58
N PHE A 49 -17.39 4.23 2.33
CA PHE A 49 -16.21 3.60 1.79
C PHE A 49 -15.16 4.63 1.45
N GLY A 50 -13.92 4.29 1.75
CA GLY A 50 -12.77 5.08 1.39
C GLY A 50 -11.56 4.21 1.08
N SER A 51 -10.51 4.87 0.65
CA SER A 51 -9.21 4.26 0.40
C SER A 51 -8.10 5.25 0.72
N PHE A 52 -6.92 4.72 0.97
CA PHE A 52 -5.70 5.51 1.01
C PHE A 52 -4.55 4.72 0.37
N GLN A 53 -3.57 5.46 -0.10
CA GLN A 53 -2.32 4.91 -0.62
C GLN A 53 -1.15 5.67 -0.01
N TYR A 54 0.01 5.01 0.11
CA TYR A 54 1.24 5.60 0.61
C TYR A 54 2.46 4.89 0.03
N ASP A 55 3.62 5.53 0.14
CA ASP A 55 4.92 4.96 -0.18
C ASP A 55 5.50 4.27 1.07
N ASP A 56 5.72 2.96 1.01
CA ASP A 56 6.22 2.17 2.13
C ASP A 56 7.75 2.20 2.28
N SER A 57 8.47 2.88 1.38
CA SER A 57 9.94 2.89 1.35
C SER A 57 10.58 3.52 2.58
N THR A 58 9.83 4.34 3.33
CA THR A 58 10.31 5.01 4.55
C THR A 58 9.98 4.25 5.82
N LEU A 59 9.14 3.21 5.76
CA LEU A 59 8.79 2.39 6.92
C LEU A 59 9.94 1.46 7.30
N SER A 60 10.30 1.48 8.59
CA SER A 60 11.23 0.52 9.17
C SER A 60 10.56 -0.80 9.55
N ASN A 61 9.23 -0.80 9.61
CA ASN A 61 8.39 -1.90 10.09
C ASN A 61 8.71 -2.33 11.53
N THR A 62 9.16 -1.38 12.37
CA THR A 62 9.55 -1.65 13.74
C THR A 62 8.94 -0.61 14.68
N GLY A 63 8.16 -1.08 15.65
CA GLY A 63 7.51 -0.22 16.63
C GLY A 63 6.36 0.61 16.02
N LEU A 64 6.09 1.73 16.68
CA LEU A 64 5.07 2.69 16.23
C LEU A 64 5.67 3.67 15.23
N GLU A 65 5.06 3.77 14.06
CA GLU A 65 5.46 4.68 12.97
C GLU A 65 4.23 5.39 12.41
N THR A 66 4.45 6.56 11.82
CA THR A 66 3.40 7.32 11.12
C THR A 66 3.90 7.78 9.76
N LEU A 67 3.01 7.78 8.77
CA LEU A 67 3.23 8.37 7.45
C LEU A 67 2.16 9.41 7.17
N GLY A 68 2.57 10.52 6.58
CA GLY A 68 1.71 11.62 6.19
C GLY A 68 1.78 11.95 4.70
N VAL A 69 1.23 13.09 4.35
CA VAL A 69 1.20 13.60 2.97
C VAL A 69 2.59 13.76 2.37
N GLU A 70 3.58 14.13 3.18
CA GLU A 70 4.99 14.23 2.76
C GLU A 70 5.59 12.88 2.31
N ASN A 71 5.02 11.76 2.78
CA ASN A 71 5.38 10.39 2.41
C ASN A 71 4.46 9.83 1.31
N GLY A 72 3.77 10.70 0.57
CA GLY A 72 2.90 10.30 -0.53
C GLY A 72 1.55 9.73 -0.08
N LEU A 73 1.12 9.99 1.17
CA LEU A 73 -0.23 9.63 1.59
C LEU A 73 -1.25 10.41 0.78
N ALA A 74 -2.12 9.68 0.08
CA ALA A 74 -3.30 10.22 -0.57
C ALA A 74 -4.54 9.48 -0.06
N VAL A 75 -5.62 10.21 0.20
CA VAL A 75 -6.87 9.70 0.77
C VAL A 75 -8.02 9.98 -0.19
N ALA A 76 -8.95 9.05 -0.29
CA ALA A 76 -10.24 9.26 -0.93
C ALA A 76 -11.34 8.67 -0.05
N PHE A 77 -12.30 9.47 0.33
CA PHE A 77 -13.40 9.04 1.19
C PHE A 77 -14.73 9.64 0.71
N ASN A 78 -15.73 8.77 0.49
CA ASN A 78 -17.09 9.24 0.18
C ASN A 78 -17.95 9.18 1.45
N TYR A 79 -18.39 10.35 1.91
CA TYR A 79 -19.26 10.46 3.06
C TYR A 79 -20.47 11.33 2.70
N LEU A 80 -21.67 10.79 2.89
CA LEU A 80 -22.95 11.44 2.59
C LEU A 80 -23.03 12.01 1.15
N GLY A 81 -22.42 11.32 0.18
CA GLY A 81 -22.40 11.72 -1.22
C GLY A 81 -21.36 12.76 -1.60
N ASN A 82 -20.58 13.27 -0.63
CA ASN A 82 -19.45 14.14 -0.89
C ASN A 82 -18.15 13.33 -0.93
N ASN A 83 -17.24 13.73 -1.81
CA ASN A 83 -15.91 13.15 -1.91
C ASN A 83 -14.92 14.03 -1.18
N TYR A 84 -14.17 13.44 -0.27
CA TYR A 84 -13.12 14.07 0.51
C TYR A 84 -11.77 13.44 0.16
N THR A 85 -10.73 14.26 0.15
CA THR A 85 -9.35 13.88 -0.13
C THR A 85 -8.44 14.36 1.00
N GLU A 86 -7.15 14.04 0.97
CA GLU A 86 -6.19 14.50 1.99
C GLU A 86 -6.16 16.02 2.15
N VAL A 87 -6.44 16.78 1.08
CA VAL A 87 -6.41 18.25 1.13
C VAL A 87 -7.61 18.88 1.89
N ASP A 88 -8.62 18.07 2.17
CA ASP A 88 -9.79 18.51 2.96
C ASP A 88 -9.55 18.38 4.47
N ASP A 89 -8.40 17.82 4.89
CA ASP A 89 -8.03 17.79 6.30
C ASP A 89 -7.84 19.21 6.83
N THR A 90 -8.36 19.45 8.03
CA THR A 90 -8.34 20.78 8.66
C THR A 90 -6.92 21.27 8.96
N ASP A 91 -5.98 20.36 9.16
CA ASP A 91 -4.56 20.65 9.37
C ASP A 91 -3.71 20.03 8.24
N PHE A 92 -4.16 20.22 7.00
CA PHE A 92 -3.47 19.72 5.81
C PHE A 92 -2.00 20.15 5.79
N ASN A 93 -1.12 19.25 5.39
CA ASN A 93 0.33 19.13 5.46
C ASN A 93 0.85 18.45 6.74
N ASN A 94 0.21 18.60 7.91
CA ASN A 94 0.54 17.82 9.09
C ASN A 94 -0.32 16.55 9.16
N PHE A 95 -1.56 16.63 8.67
CA PHE A 95 -2.54 15.55 8.55
C PHE A 95 -3.09 15.49 7.12
N PRO A 96 -3.73 14.38 6.72
CA PRO A 96 -3.97 13.15 7.49
C PRO A 96 -2.70 12.34 7.72
N LEU A 97 -2.74 11.44 8.74
CA LEU A 97 -1.67 10.49 9.06
C LEU A 97 -2.19 9.06 9.06
N VAL A 98 -1.39 8.13 8.59
CA VAL A 98 -1.61 6.69 8.83
C VAL A 98 -0.59 6.22 9.86
N SER A 99 -1.06 5.54 10.90
CA SER A 99 -0.21 4.96 11.94
C SER A 99 -0.08 3.44 11.75
N PHE A 100 1.11 2.94 12.12
CA PHE A 100 1.51 1.54 12.02
C PHE A 100 2.10 1.08 13.34
N ASN A 101 2.00 -0.22 13.59
CA ASN A 101 2.76 -0.88 14.64
C ASN A 101 3.39 -2.15 14.08
N ASN A 102 4.72 -2.19 14.06
CA ASN A 102 5.50 -3.28 13.45
C ASN A 102 5.05 -3.60 12.01
N GLY A 103 4.79 -2.56 11.21
CA GLY A 103 4.36 -2.67 9.81
C GLY A 103 2.88 -2.99 9.60
N GLU A 104 2.10 -3.22 10.66
CA GLU A 104 0.66 -3.38 10.56
C GLU A 104 -0.07 -2.04 10.70
N VAL A 105 -1.03 -1.77 9.84
CA VAL A 105 -1.86 -0.56 9.89
C VAL A 105 -2.70 -0.55 11.15
N LEU A 106 -2.52 0.47 11.98
CA LEU A 106 -3.39 0.76 13.11
C LEU A 106 -4.61 1.57 12.69
N GLY A 107 -4.43 2.50 11.76
CA GLY A 107 -5.52 3.28 11.20
C GLY A 107 -5.12 4.67 10.70
N LEU A 108 -6.11 5.37 10.17
CA LEU A 108 -6.03 6.71 9.60
C LEU A 108 -6.46 7.74 10.64
N SER A 109 -5.67 8.79 10.84
CA SER A 109 -6.09 10.00 11.57
C SER A 109 -6.43 11.06 10.53
N TYR A 110 -7.70 11.46 10.45
CA TYR A 110 -8.21 12.33 9.41
C TYR A 110 -9.37 13.17 9.94
N PHE A 111 -9.23 14.49 9.88
CA PHE A 111 -10.17 15.45 10.43
C PHE A 111 -10.67 16.44 9.38
N VAL A 112 -11.95 16.41 9.05
CA VAL A 112 -12.60 17.41 8.20
C VAL A 112 -13.54 18.24 9.06
N ALA A 113 -13.27 19.55 9.13
CA ALA A 113 -14.03 20.49 9.96
C ALA A 113 -15.52 20.45 9.63
N ASP A 114 -16.36 20.52 10.67
CA ASP A 114 -17.82 20.51 10.59
C ASP A 114 -18.43 19.25 9.94
N GLN A 115 -17.61 18.22 9.66
CA GLN A 115 -18.04 16.98 9.04
C GLN A 115 -17.79 15.79 9.94
N PHE A 116 -16.53 15.35 10.03
CA PHE A 116 -16.18 14.13 10.73
C PHE A 116 -14.73 14.10 11.21
N VAL A 117 -14.47 13.14 12.12
CA VAL A 117 -13.13 12.71 12.50
C VAL A 117 -13.06 11.19 12.36
N ILE A 118 -12.02 10.70 11.68
CA ILE A 118 -11.49 9.36 11.83
C ILE A 118 -10.28 9.48 12.74
N GLY A 119 -10.21 8.71 13.81
CA GLY A 119 -9.10 8.82 14.76
C GLY A 119 -9.04 7.66 15.73
N GLY A 120 -8.04 7.72 16.61
CA GLY A 120 -7.89 6.85 17.76
C GLY A 120 -8.97 7.08 18.82
N ASP A 121 -8.64 6.82 20.06
CA ASP A 121 -9.49 7.22 21.15
C ASP A 121 -9.31 8.73 21.48
N LEU A 122 -10.18 9.27 22.33
CA LEU A 122 -10.13 10.70 22.69
C LEU A 122 -8.83 11.09 23.43
N ASN A 123 -8.06 10.13 23.97
CA ASN A 123 -6.80 10.40 24.66
C ASN A 123 -5.59 10.33 23.73
N THR A 124 -5.69 9.57 22.66
CA THR A 124 -4.66 9.39 21.63
C THR A 124 -5.25 9.50 20.23
N PRO A 125 -5.83 10.68 19.87
CA PRO A 125 -6.57 10.82 18.61
C PRO A 125 -5.70 10.60 17.38
N ASP A 126 -4.41 10.88 17.48
CA ASP A 126 -3.46 10.82 16.35
C ASP A 126 -2.84 9.43 16.16
N VAL A 127 -3.17 8.47 17.04
CA VAL A 127 -2.66 7.10 16.97
C VAL A 127 -3.79 6.10 16.78
N GLY A 128 -3.75 5.40 15.67
CA GLY A 128 -4.85 4.52 15.28
C GLY A 128 -5.92 5.31 14.54
N GLY A 129 -7.03 4.70 14.24
CA GLY A 129 -8.09 5.32 13.43
C GLY A 129 -9.30 4.40 13.36
N ASN A 130 -9.58 3.71 14.46
CA ASN A 130 -10.66 2.72 14.52
C ASN A 130 -12.02 3.33 14.86
N ASN A 131 -12.06 4.62 15.22
CA ASN A 131 -13.27 5.30 15.61
C ASN A 131 -13.68 6.35 14.59
N PHE A 132 -15.00 6.50 14.44
CA PHE A 132 -15.59 7.51 13.59
C PHE A 132 -16.50 8.43 14.44
N PHE A 133 -16.27 9.72 14.30
CA PHE A 133 -17.01 10.76 15.02
C PHE A 133 -17.61 11.72 14.02
N VAL A 134 -18.83 12.19 14.29
CA VAL A 134 -19.43 13.31 13.55
C VAL A 134 -19.35 14.56 14.39
N ILE A 135 -18.95 15.65 13.77
CA ILE A 135 -18.87 16.96 14.40
C ILE A 135 -20.21 17.64 14.17
N GLY A 136 -21.00 17.79 15.24
CA GLY A 136 -22.20 18.59 15.21
C GLY A 136 -21.89 20.07 15.49
N GLN A 137 -22.83 20.95 15.19
CA GLN A 137 -22.73 22.41 15.49
C GLN A 137 -22.60 22.74 16.99
N SER A 138 -22.71 21.77 17.86
CA SER A 138 -22.38 21.82 19.28
C SER A 138 -21.20 20.91 19.52
N VAL A 139 -20.21 21.37 20.25
CA VAL A 139 -18.88 20.81 20.53
C VAL A 139 -18.87 19.38 21.12
N ASN A 140 -19.87 18.60 20.89
CA ASN A 140 -19.97 17.19 21.32
C ASN A 140 -19.59 16.27 20.17
N THR A 141 -18.28 15.96 20.08
CA THR A 141 -17.80 14.83 19.29
C THR A 141 -18.32 13.55 19.91
N THR A 142 -19.32 12.95 19.31
CA THR A 142 -19.82 11.65 19.76
C THR A 142 -19.35 10.59 18.79
N GLN A 143 -18.71 9.54 19.31
CA GLN A 143 -18.41 8.37 18.51
C GLN A 143 -19.71 7.75 18.04
N ILE A 144 -19.87 7.64 16.72
CA ILE A 144 -21.06 7.08 16.10
C ILE A 144 -20.78 5.83 15.28
N GLY A 145 -19.52 5.48 15.12
CA GLY A 145 -19.15 4.35 14.31
C GLY A 145 -17.72 3.88 14.54
N THR A 146 -17.36 2.85 13.78
CA THR A 146 -16.02 2.24 13.76
C THR A 146 -15.48 2.23 12.35
N VAL A 147 -14.16 2.14 12.23
CA VAL A 147 -13.45 2.04 10.96
C VAL A 147 -12.68 0.73 10.91
N SER A 148 -12.73 0.05 9.78
CA SER A 148 -11.96 -1.16 9.51
C SER A 148 -11.15 -0.99 8.24
N TYR A 149 -9.96 -1.59 8.19
CA TYR A 149 -8.99 -1.43 7.11
C TYR A 149 -8.67 -2.78 6.48
N ALA A 150 -8.47 -2.80 5.17
CA ALA A 150 -8.03 -3.98 4.44
C ALA A 150 -7.06 -3.57 3.33
N LYS A 151 -5.92 -4.27 3.27
CA LYS A 151 -4.96 -4.09 2.17
C LYS A 151 -5.60 -4.53 0.86
N VAL A 152 -5.53 -3.69 -0.16
CA VAL A 152 -5.98 -4.03 -1.50
C VAL A 152 -4.90 -4.88 -2.16
N PRO A 153 -5.19 -6.12 -2.59
CA PRO A 153 -4.23 -6.94 -3.29
C PRO A 153 -3.75 -6.23 -4.56
N GLU A 154 -2.44 -6.21 -4.78
CA GLU A 154 -1.92 -5.74 -6.06
C GLU A 154 -2.45 -6.65 -7.18
N PRO A 155 -2.80 -6.09 -8.35
CA PRO A 155 -3.12 -6.90 -9.51
C PRO A 155 -1.93 -7.81 -9.79
N LEU A 156 -2.09 -9.12 -9.55
CA LEU A 156 -1.06 -10.09 -9.85
C LEU A 156 -0.65 -9.90 -11.31
N ALA A 157 0.61 -9.56 -11.54
CA ALA A 157 1.23 -9.55 -12.87
C ALA A 157 1.39 -11.00 -13.39
N VAL A 158 0.30 -11.78 -13.35
CA VAL A 158 0.26 -13.19 -13.75
C VAL A 158 0.34 -13.34 -15.28
N GLY A 159 0.18 -12.24 -16.03
CA GLY A 159 0.18 -12.29 -17.51
C GLY A 159 1.54 -12.58 -18.15
N GLY A 160 2.66 -12.27 -17.49
CA GLY A 160 3.98 -12.37 -18.11
C GLY A 160 4.59 -13.78 -18.14
N THR A 161 4.39 -14.54 -17.09
CA THR A 161 5.01 -15.88 -16.93
C THR A 161 4.27 -16.99 -17.67
N ALA A 162 2.95 -16.89 -17.84
CA ALA A 162 2.18 -17.89 -18.55
C ALA A 162 2.44 -17.87 -20.06
N ILE A 163 2.68 -16.69 -20.66
CA ILE A 163 2.93 -16.55 -22.11
C ILE A 163 4.33 -17.06 -22.48
N ALA A 164 5.34 -16.83 -21.62
CA ALA A 164 6.69 -17.31 -21.86
C ALA A 164 6.78 -18.85 -21.81
N GLY A 165 6.02 -19.49 -20.90
CA GLY A 165 5.96 -20.95 -20.80
C GLY A 165 5.35 -21.63 -22.01
N VAL A 166 4.28 -21.06 -22.59
CA VAL A 166 3.58 -21.61 -23.74
C VAL A 166 4.40 -21.46 -25.03
N MET A 167 5.09 -20.34 -25.22
CA MET A 167 5.97 -20.14 -26.38
C MET A 167 7.20 -21.06 -26.33
N GLY A 168 7.79 -21.31 -25.15
CA GLY A 168 8.91 -22.22 -24.99
C GLY A 168 8.57 -23.66 -25.36
N LEU A 169 7.40 -24.15 -24.99
CA LEU A 169 6.90 -25.49 -25.33
C LEU A 169 6.58 -25.66 -26.82
N TRP A 170 6.18 -24.57 -27.50
CA TRP A 170 5.85 -24.62 -28.93
C TRP A 170 7.09 -24.67 -29.81
N MET A 171 8.21 -24.06 -29.38
CA MET A 171 9.50 -24.15 -30.10
C MET A 171 10.18 -25.50 -29.97
N GLN A 172 10.02 -26.21 -28.87
CA GLN A 172 10.59 -27.55 -28.69
C GLN A 172 9.92 -28.64 -29.53
N ARG A 173 8.72 -28.38 -30.04
CA ARG A 173 7.96 -29.39 -30.82
C ARG A 173 8.26 -29.39 -32.34
N LYS A 174 9.19 -28.53 -32.80
CA LYS A 174 9.54 -28.38 -34.22
C LYS A 174 10.92 -28.86 -34.62
N ASN A 175 11.62 -29.55 -33.71
CA ASN A 175 12.88 -30.24 -34.05
C ASN A 175 12.70 -31.74 -34.01
#